data_fe4aa5e2eefc91f465f09f0fe70d6e0b
#
_entry.id   fe4aa5e2eefc91f465f09f0fe70d6e0b
#
_cell.length_a   1.000
_cell.length_b   1.000
_cell.length_c   1.000
_cell.angle_alpha   90.00
_cell.angle_beta   90.00
_cell.angle_gamma   90.00
#
_symmetry.space_group_name_H-M   'P 1'
#
loop_
_entity.id
_entity.type
_entity.pdbx_description
1 polymer ?
#
loop_
_entity_poly.entity_id
_entity_poly.type
_entity_poly.pdbx_seq_one_letter_code
_entity_poly.pdbx_strand_id
1 'polypeptide(L)'
;MIDLLQIVDTATQVIKKVAGDSNGDGYLGFGELLMTGGWIMIPLALMLVLGVYVFAERTIAIRNAAKIDDNFMHIIRDNIVSGNVVAAKNFAKNNNTPVARIIDKGLQRIGKPIENIEKSMDNVGVLEMYKLEKNLGVLSVVSKAAPIFGFVGTLVGLMQLFSGITSANEFNVSTIAGGIYTKLITSITGLVIGLAAYLGYSYLNTQIDKTSHKMEAASSDFLDILQEPTR
;
A
#
# COMPACT_ATOMS: atom_id res chain seq x y z
N MET A 1 6.89 -15.07 -7.64
CA MET A 1 6.19 -13.77 -7.64
C MET A 1 4.74 -14.10 -7.31
N ILE A 2 4.33 -13.87 -6.07
CA ILE A 2 2.94 -14.16 -5.65
C ILE A 2 2.09 -13.08 -6.30
N ASP A 3 1.19 -13.48 -7.21
CA ASP A 3 0.30 -12.55 -7.89
C ASP A 3 -0.66 -11.91 -6.87
N LEU A 4 -0.87 -10.61 -6.99
CA LEU A 4 -1.75 -9.82 -6.15
C LEU A 4 -3.18 -10.38 -6.13
N LEU A 5 -3.60 -10.97 -7.27
CA LEU A 5 -4.84 -11.72 -7.39
C LEU A 5 -4.86 -12.94 -6.46
N GLN A 6 -3.75 -13.64 -6.26
CA GLN A 6 -3.68 -14.77 -5.33
C GLN A 6 -3.80 -14.34 -3.87
N ILE A 7 -3.24 -13.18 -3.49
CA ILE A 7 -3.39 -12.66 -2.13
C ILE A 7 -4.84 -12.24 -1.88
N VAL A 8 -5.46 -11.55 -2.82
CA VAL A 8 -6.88 -11.14 -2.74
C VAL A 8 -7.79 -12.35 -2.77
N ASP A 9 -7.53 -13.34 -3.64
CA ASP A 9 -8.28 -14.60 -3.68
C ASP A 9 -8.10 -15.41 -2.39
N THR A 10 -6.89 -15.51 -1.87
CA THR A 10 -6.63 -16.22 -0.61
C THR A 10 -7.32 -15.51 0.56
N ALA A 11 -7.23 -14.19 0.66
CA ALA A 11 -7.95 -13.41 1.67
C ALA A 11 -9.47 -13.57 1.53
N THR A 12 -9.99 -13.54 0.29
CA THR A 12 -11.42 -13.75 0.00
C THR A 12 -11.85 -15.18 0.32
N GLN A 13 -11.02 -16.18 0.02
CA GLN A 13 -11.31 -17.57 0.37
C GLN A 13 -11.25 -17.81 1.90
N VAL A 14 -10.30 -17.20 2.59
CA VAL A 14 -10.24 -17.24 4.07
C VAL A 14 -11.47 -16.54 4.65
N ILE A 15 -11.85 -15.38 4.14
CA ILE A 15 -13.06 -14.67 4.55
C ILE A 15 -14.31 -15.53 4.23
N LYS A 16 -14.41 -16.12 3.03
CA LYS A 16 -15.49 -17.05 2.69
C LYS A 16 -15.52 -18.30 3.57
N LYS A 17 -14.36 -18.87 3.86
CA LYS A 17 -14.24 -20.08 4.69
C LYS A 17 -14.54 -19.82 6.17
N VAL A 18 -14.21 -18.62 6.67
CA VAL A 18 -14.53 -18.15 8.03
C VAL A 18 -15.99 -17.66 8.12
N ALA A 19 -16.51 -17.05 7.04
CA ALA A 19 -17.88 -16.56 6.97
C ALA A 19 -18.92 -17.63 6.57
N GLY A 20 -18.46 -18.75 5.99
CA GLY A 20 -19.34 -19.85 5.53
C GLY A 20 -20.27 -19.50 4.37
N ASP A 21 -20.74 -20.51 3.71
CA ASP A 21 -21.68 -20.38 2.59
C ASP A 21 -23.10 -20.18 3.14
N SER A 22 -23.88 -19.26 2.56
CA SER A 22 -25.22 -18.85 3.00
C SER A 22 -26.32 -19.92 2.82
N ASN A 23 -25.95 -21.19 2.58
CA ASN A 23 -26.86 -22.27 2.25
C ASN A 23 -27.21 -23.23 3.43
N GLY A 24 -27.28 -22.72 4.65
CA GLY A 24 -27.94 -23.49 5.73
C GLY A 24 -27.02 -24.26 6.67
N ASP A 25 -25.69 -24.22 6.51
CA ASP A 25 -24.75 -25.02 7.28
C ASP A 25 -24.16 -24.28 8.51
N GLY A 26 -24.91 -23.33 9.07
CA GLY A 26 -24.54 -22.67 10.34
C GLY A 26 -23.47 -21.57 10.22
N TYR A 27 -23.09 -21.18 9.02
CA TYR A 27 -22.10 -20.14 8.76
C TYR A 27 -22.79 -18.86 8.28
N LEU A 28 -22.46 -17.75 8.91
CA LEU A 28 -23.07 -16.45 8.59
C LEU A 28 -22.47 -15.87 7.30
N GLY A 29 -23.30 -15.41 6.37
CA GLY A 29 -22.86 -14.66 5.19
C GLY A 29 -22.14 -13.36 5.59
N PHE A 30 -21.24 -12.83 4.73
CA PHE A 30 -20.47 -11.61 5.03
C PHE A 30 -21.36 -10.42 5.41
N GLY A 31 -22.55 -10.31 4.79
CA GLY A 31 -23.55 -9.29 5.14
C GLY A 31 -24.21 -9.52 6.49
N GLU A 32 -24.51 -10.77 6.85
CA GLU A 32 -25.01 -11.14 8.17
C GLU A 32 -23.97 -10.98 9.26
N LEU A 33 -22.69 -11.27 8.95
CA LEU A 33 -21.54 -10.97 9.82
C LEU A 33 -21.47 -9.49 10.17
N LEU A 34 -21.65 -8.60 9.17
CA LEU A 34 -21.66 -7.15 9.37
C LEU A 34 -22.83 -6.71 10.27
N MET A 35 -23.99 -7.31 10.13
CA MET A 35 -25.18 -6.99 10.95
C MET A 35 -25.08 -7.56 12.38
N THR A 36 -24.49 -8.75 12.53
CA THR A 36 -24.40 -9.46 13.82
C THR A 36 -23.36 -8.85 14.77
N GLY A 37 -22.28 -8.27 14.24
CA GLY A 37 -21.18 -7.67 15.05
C GLY A 37 -21.53 -6.35 15.74
N GLY A 38 -22.69 -5.75 15.47
CA GLY A 38 -23.14 -4.50 16.08
C GLY A 38 -22.44 -3.26 15.48
N TRP A 39 -22.63 -2.09 16.14
CA TRP A 39 -22.18 -0.80 15.62
C TRP A 39 -20.66 -0.69 15.40
N ILE A 40 -19.86 -1.52 16.08
CA ILE A 40 -18.39 -1.57 15.90
C ILE A 40 -17.99 -2.13 14.54
N MET A 41 -18.87 -2.86 13.86
CA MET A 41 -18.60 -3.31 12.49
C MET A 41 -18.59 -2.17 11.48
N ILE A 42 -19.26 -1.04 11.77
CA ILE A 42 -19.28 0.12 10.88
C ILE A 42 -17.88 0.71 10.65
N PRO A 43 -17.11 1.05 11.71
CA PRO A 43 -15.73 1.52 11.51
C PRO A 43 -14.81 0.46 10.88
N LEU A 44 -15.02 -0.84 11.15
CA LEU A 44 -14.25 -1.89 10.51
C LEU A 44 -14.54 -1.99 8.99
N ALA A 45 -15.81 -1.89 8.60
CA ALA A 45 -16.21 -1.86 7.19
C ALA A 45 -15.63 -0.61 6.48
N LEU A 46 -15.66 0.56 7.14
CA LEU A 46 -15.04 1.77 6.61
C LEU A 46 -13.52 1.60 6.41
N MET A 47 -12.83 1.01 7.38
CA MET A 47 -11.40 0.70 7.28
C MET A 47 -11.10 -0.26 6.14
N LEU A 48 -11.93 -1.28 5.92
CA LEU A 48 -11.80 -2.20 4.80
C LEU A 48 -11.90 -1.46 3.46
N VAL A 49 -12.96 -0.65 3.28
CA VAL A 49 -13.17 0.12 2.03
C VAL A 49 -12.02 1.09 1.79
N LEU A 50 -11.59 1.83 2.83
CA LEU A 50 -10.44 2.74 2.73
C LEU A 50 -9.14 1.99 2.41
N GLY A 51 -8.91 0.85 3.03
CA GLY A 51 -7.73 0.01 2.77
C GLY A 51 -7.68 -0.48 1.32
N VAL A 52 -8.78 -1.01 0.81
CA VAL A 52 -8.89 -1.49 -0.59
C VAL A 52 -8.72 -0.32 -1.58
N TYR A 53 -9.38 0.81 -1.32
CA TYR A 53 -9.27 1.99 -2.17
C TYR A 53 -7.82 2.50 -2.27
N VAL A 54 -7.17 2.73 -1.11
CA VAL A 54 -5.78 3.22 -1.07
C VAL A 54 -4.83 2.21 -1.69
N PHE A 55 -5.03 0.92 -1.43
CA PHE A 55 -4.20 -0.12 -2.03
C PHE A 55 -4.29 -0.14 -3.56
N ALA A 56 -5.50 -0.06 -4.12
CA ALA A 56 -5.72 -0.03 -5.57
C ALA A 56 -5.12 1.24 -6.20
N GLU A 57 -5.39 2.42 -5.62
CA GLU A 57 -4.84 3.70 -6.07
C GLU A 57 -3.30 3.69 -6.10
N ARG A 58 -2.68 3.22 -5.01
CA ARG A 58 -1.22 3.21 -4.90
C ARG A 58 -0.57 2.17 -5.79
N THR A 59 -1.17 1.00 -5.94
CA THR A 59 -0.68 -0.03 -6.87
C THR A 59 -0.57 0.52 -8.30
N ILE A 60 -1.59 1.22 -8.77
CA ILE A 60 -1.60 1.82 -10.11
C ILE A 60 -0.54 2.93 -10.20
N ALA A 61 -0.46 3.82 -9.21
CA ALA A 61 0.50 4.92 -9.19
C ALA A 61 1.95 4.43 -9.21
N ILE A 62 2.29 3.47 -8.35
CA ILE A 62 3.64 2.92 -8.24
C ILE A 62 4.02 2.11 -9.48
N ARG A 63 3.09 1.30 -10.03
CA ARG A 63 3.34 0.56 -11.28
C ARG A 63 3.60 1.50 -12.46
N ASN A 64 2.90 2.61 -12.55
CA ASN A 64 3.14 3.60 -13.60
C ASN A 64 4.48 4.33 -13.42
N ALA A 65 4.87 4.61 -12.18
CA ALA A 65 6.17 5.21 -11.86
C ALA A 65 7.34 4.26 -12.14
N ALA A 66 7.16 2.95 -11.94
CA ALA A 66 8.18 1.94 -12.15
C ALA A 66 8.43 1.58 -13.63
N LYS A 67 7.55 2.02 -14.56
CA LYS A 67 7.69 1.80 -16.00
C LYS A 67 8.78 2.72 -16.55
N ILE A 68 10.01 2.25 -16.51
CA ILE A 68 11.15 2.91 -17.15
C ILE A 68 11.48 2.09 -18.38
N ASP A 69 11.69 2.76 -19.51
CA ASP A 69 12.24 2.13 -20.72
C ASP A 69 13.70 1.77 -20.45
N ASP A 70 14.06 0.50 -20.65
CA ASP A 70 15.43 0.01 -20.43
C ASP A 70 16.45 0.77 -21.31
N ASN A 71 16.01 1.32 -22.43
CA ASN A 71 16.84 2.14 -23.34
C ASN A 71 16.93 3.61 -22.92
N PHE A 72 16.20 4.06 -21.88
CA PHE A 72 16.13 5.47 -21.51
C PHE A 72 17.52 6.07 -21.27
N MET A 73 18.33 5.45 -20.43
CA MET A 73 19.68 5.93 -20.11
C MET A 73 20.64 5.86 -21.30
N HIS A 74 20.50 4.84 -22.16
CA HIS A 74 21.29 4.76 -23.41
C HIS A 74 21.01 5.93 -24.34
N ILE A 75 19.74 6.30 -24.55
CA ILE A 75 19.35 7.43 -25.38
C ILE A 75 19.86 8.76 -24.79
N ILE A 76 19.80 8.92 -23.46
CA ILE A 76 20.35 10.11 -22.78
C ILE A 76 21.86 10.19 -22.99
N ARG A 77 22.59 9.08 -22.79
CA ARG A 77 24.03 9.00 -22.99
C ARG A 77 24.43 9.38 -24.41
N ASP A 78 23.80 8.75 -25.43
CA ASP A 78 24.11 8.99 -26.83
C ASP A 78 23.93 10.48 -27.21
N ASN A 79 22.87 11.12 -26.72
CA ASN A 79 22.63 12.53 -26.94
C ASN A 79 23.65 13.45 -26.23
N ILE A 80 24.09 13.08 -25.03
CA ILE A 80 25.11 13.86 -24.29
C ILE A 80 26.47 13.73 -24.97
N VAL A 81 26.90 12.51 -25.31
CA VAL A 81 28.19 12.24 -25.98
C VAL A 81 28.27 12.91 -27.36
N SER A 82 27.13 12.94 -28.08
CA SER A 82 27.05 13.68 -29.39
C SER A 82 26.95 15.20 -29.25
N GLY A 83 26.96 15.73 -28.02
CA GLY A 83 26.86 17.18 -27.77
C GLY A 83 25.43 17.75 -27.89
N ASN A 84 24.43 16.92 -28.17
CA ASN A 84 23.03 17.34 -28.35
C ASN A 84 22.24 17.35 -27.03
N VAL A 85 22.68 18.17 -26.08
CA VAL A 85 22.04 18.30 -24.75
C VAL A 85 20.57 18.73 -24.85
N VAL A 86 20.21 19.48 -25.91
CA VAL A 86 18.81 19.92 -26.12
C VAL A 86 17.91 18.73 -26.43
N ALA A 87 18.36 17.79 -27.24
CA ALA A 87 17.61 16.58 -27.57
C ALA A 87 17.45 15.69 -26.32
N ALA A 88 18.53 15.50 -25.55
CA ALA A 88 18.48 14.76 -24.27
C ALA A 88 17.43 15.36 -23.32
N LYS A 89 17.41 16.70 -23.17
CA LYS A 89 16.46 17.40 -22.31
C LYS A 89 15.01 17.25 -22.78
N ASN A 90 14.77 17.37 -24.09
CA ASN A 90 13.43 17.19 -24.64
C ASN A 90 12.94 15.74 -24.46
N PHE A 91 13.83 14.78 -24.66
CA PHE A 91 13.52 13.35 -24.45
C PHE A 91 13.19 13.05 -22.98
N ALA A 92 14.00 13.54 -22.03
CA ALA A 92 13.74 13.38 -20.61
C ALA A 92 12.42 14.05 -20.19
N LYS A 93 12.13 15.25 -20.67
CA LYS A 93 10.92 16.01 -20.36
C LYS A 93 9.64 15.35 -20.86
N ASN A 94 9.71 14.63 -21.99
CA ASN A 94 8.56 13.93 -22.56
C ASN A 94 8.23 12.62 -21.84
N ASN A 95 9.17 12.10 -21.04
CA ASN A 95 8.95 10.92 -20.21
C ASN A 95 8.46 11.31 -18.81
N ASN A 96 7.26 10.87 -18.45
CA ASN A 96 6.63 11.24 -17.18
C ASN A 96 6.94 10.24 -16.04
N THR A 97 8.20 9.80 -15.95
CA THR A 97 8.65 8.88 -14.90
C THR A 97 9.48 9.61 -13.85
N PRO A 98 9.58 9.12 -12.61
CA PRO A 98 10.45 9.70 -11.58
C PRO A 98 11.90 9.84 -12.02
N VAL A 99 12.46 8.80 -12.65
CA VAL A 99 13.83 8.80 -13.19
C VAL A 99 14.00 9.91 -14.22
N ALA A 100 13.07 10.02 -15.17
CA ALA A 100 13.17 11.06 -16.21
C ALA A 100 13.16 12.48 -15.62
N ARG A 101 12.40 12.71 -14.53
CA ARG A 101 12.38 14.02 -13.85
C ARG A 101 13.69 14.32 -13.11
N ILE A 102 14.34 13.32 -12.53
CA ILE A 102 15.66 13.47 -11.91
C ILE A 102 16.69 13.81 -12.99
N ILE A 103 16.72 13.06 -14.08
CA ILE A 103 17.66 13.28 -15.20
C ILE A 103 17.40 14.62 -15.89
N ASP A 104 16.15 15.01 -16.13
CA ASP A 104 15.83 16.36 -16.67
C ASP A 104 16.40 17.47 -15.77
N LYS A 105 16.32 17.28 -14.43
CA LYS A 105 16.90 18.24 -13.49
C LYS A 105 18.42 18.30 -13.58
N GLY A 106 19.10 17.16 -13.73
CA GLY A 106 20.53 17.08 -13.98
C GLY A 106 20.92 17.81 -15.29
N LEU A 107 20.21 17.50 -16.39
CA LEU A 107 20.40 18.11 -17.69
C LEU A 107 20.22 19.64 -17.69
N GLN A 108 19.31 20.17 -16.87
CA GLN A 108 19.13 21.62 -16.69
C GLN A 108 20.30 22.29 -15.98
N ARG A 109 21.14 21.54 -15.30
CA ARG A 109 22.26 22.02 -14.49
C ARG A 109 23.63 21.76 -15.15
N ILE A 110 23.68 21.17 -16.33
CA ILE A 110 24.93 20.93 -17.06
C ILE A 110 25.72 22.28 -17.19
N GLY A 111 27.02 22.19 -16.95
CA GLY A 111 27.92 23.36 -16.93
C GLY A 111 28.13 23.96 -15.53
N LYS A 112 27.48 23.43 -14.48
CA LYS A 112 27.76 23.75 -13.07
C LYS A 112 28.67 22.71 -12.44
N PRO A 113 29.29 23.00 -11.28
CA PRO A 113 30.04 21.99 -10.52
C PRO A 113 29.18 20.72 -10.29
N ILE A 114 29.82 19.56 -10.40
CA ILE A 114 29.15 18.25 -10.34
C ILE A 114 28.35 18.05 -9.04
N GLU A 115 28.89 18.53 -7.93
CA GLU A 115 28.24 18.49 -6.61
C GLU A 115 26.89 19.26 -6.60
N ASN A 116 26.81 20.36 -7.37
CA ASN A 116 25.57 21.13 -7.49
C ASN A 116 24.54 20.44 -8.38
N ILE A 117 24.99 19.66 -9.37
CA ILE A 117 24.14 18.82 -10.22
C ILE A 117 23.56 17.71 -9.36
N GLU A 118 24.41 16.93 -8.71
CA GLU A 118 24.06 15.84 -7.80
C GLU A 118 23.03 16.28 -6.75
N LYS A 119 23.36 17.32 -5.97
CA LYS A 119 22.45 17.86 -4.96
C LYS A 119 21.10 18.30 -5.52
N SER A 120 21.06 18.80 -6.76
CA SER A 120 19.80 19.20 -7.40
C SER A 120 18.98 17.99 -7.85
N MET A 121 19.62 16.90 -8.26
CA MET A 121 19.00 15.64 -8.62
C MET A 121 18.45 14.94 -7.39
N ASP A 122 19.23 14.89 -6.30
CA ASP A 122 18.82 14.31 -5.01
C ASP A 122 17.56 14.99 -4.46
N ASN A 123 17.51 16.33 -4.51
CA ASN A 123 16.33 17.06 -4.06
C ASN A 123 15.06 16.67 -4.86
N VAL A 124 15.20 16.41 -6.15
CA VAL A 124 14.08 15.90 -6.96
C VAL A 124 13.76 14.47 -6.61
N GLY A 125 14.78 13.63 -6.38
CA GLY A 125 14.64 12.25 -5.92
C GLY A 125 13.80 12.15 -4.65
N VAL A 126 14.15 12.94 -3.63
CA VAL A 126 13.39 13.02 -2.37
C VAL A 126 11.93 13.43 -2.60
N LEU A 127 11.68 14.41 -3.47
CA LEU A 127 10.31 14.84 -3.80
C LEU A 127 9.50 13.74 -4.52
N GLU A 128 10.14 13.00 -5.42
CA GLU A 128 9.49 11.88 -6.11
C GLU A 128 9.21 10.71 -5.15
N MET A 129 10.14 10.41 -4.23
CA MET A 129 9.91 9.43 -3.16
C MET A 129 8.71 9.81 -2.30
N TYR A 130 8.62 11.06 -1.86
CA TYR A 130 7.49 11.55 -1.10
C TYR A 130 6.14 11.38 -1.85
N LYS A 131 6.14 11.57 -3.17
CA LYS A 131 4.95 11.33 -4.01
C LYS A 131 4.57 9.84 -4.09
N LEU A 132 5.55 8.94 -4.13
CA LEU A 132 5.32 7.51 -4.14
C LEU A 132 4.78 7.01 -2.80
N GLU A 133 5.28 7.53 -1.70
CA GLU A 133 4.85 7.19 -0.34
C GLU A 133 3.53 7.84 0.08
N LYS A 134 3.03 8.79 -0.70
CA LYS A 134 1.77 9.49 -0.41
C LYS A 134 0.64 8.50 -0.12
N ASN A 135 -0.16 8.75 0.91
CA ASN A 135 -1.29 7.93 1.37
C ASN A 135 -0.92 6.50 1.87
N LEU A 136 0.33 6.05 1.76
CA LEU A 136 0.73 4.73 2.24
C LEU A 136 0.55 4.60 3.77
N GLY A 137 0.73 5.73 4.47
CA GLY A 137 0.49 5.82 5.91
C GLY A 137 -0.93 5.41 6.33
N VAL A 138 -1.94 5.66 5.48
CA VAL A 138 -3.33 5.25 5.75
C VAL A 138 -3.43 3.73 5.84
N LEU A 139 -2.78 3.02 4.91
CA LEU A 139 -2.77 1.55 4.91
C LEU A 139 -2.04 1.00 6.14
N SER A 140 -0.94 1.64 6.56
CA SER A 140 -0.25 1.33 7.81
C SER A 140 -1.12 1.57 9.04
N VAL A 141 -1.93 2.63 9.07
CA VAL A 141 -2.89 2.88 10.16
C VAL A 141 -3.97 1.81 10.19
N VAL A 142 -4.58 1.49 9.04
CA VAL A 142 -5.62 0.45 8.95
C VAL A 142 -5.09 -0.90 9.44
N SER A 143 -3.86 -1.27 9.06
CA SER A 143 -3.26 -2.55 9.46
C SER A 143 -3.11 -2.71 10.98
N LYS A 144 -2.87 -1.60 11.68
CA LYS A 144 -2.71 -1.59 13.13
C LYS A 144 -4.04 -1.36 13.87
N ALA A 145 -4.88 -0.48 13.34
CA ALA A 145 -6.12 -0.08 14.00
C ALA A 145 -7.21 -1.15 13.86
N ALA A 146 -7.35 -1.82 12.72
CA ALA A 146 -8.42 -2.79 12.52
C ALA A 146 -8.41 -3.95 13.54
N PRO A 147 -7.26 -4.58 13.88
CA PRO A 147 -7.20 -5.58 14.94
C PRO A 147 -7.60 -5.03 16.31
N ILE A 148 -7.19 -3.78 16.62
CA ILE A 148 -7.52 -3.14 17.90
C ILE A 148 -9.03 -2.90 17.99
N PHE A 149 -9.67 -2.39 16.92
CA PHE A 149 -11.12 -2.22 16.87
C PHE A 149 -11.86 -3.57 17.00
N GLY A 150 -11.36 -4.62 16.34
CA GLY A 150 -11.89 -5.96 16.50
C GLY A 150 -11.84 -6.45 17.94
N PHE A 151 -10.72 -6.25 18.62
CA PHE A 151 -10.54 -6.63 20.02
C PHE A 151 -11.43 -5.80 20.96
N VAL A 152 -11.47 -4.48 20.80
CA VAL A 152 -12.37 -3.62 21.57
C VAL A 152 -13.82 -4.04 21.38
N GLY A 153 -14.19 -4.45 20.15
CA GLY A 153 -15.53 -4.97 19.86
C GLY A 153 -15.91 -6.20 20.69
N THR A 154 -14.97 -7.12 20.87
CA THR A 154 -15.20 -8.30 21.74
C THR A 154 -15.36 -7.91 23.20
N LEU A 155 -14.50 -7.03 23.72
CA LEU A 155 -14.56 -6.59 25.12
C LEU A 155 -15.88 -5.90 25.44
N VAL A 156 -16.30 -4.94 24.62
CA VAL A 156 -17.59 -4.24 24.80
C VAL A 156 -18.75 -5.22 24.70
N GLY A 157 -18.69 -6.15 23.74
CA GLY A 157 -19.72 -7.15 23.57
C GLY A 157 -19.84 -8.14 24.73
N LEU A 158 -18.71 -8.57 25.30
CA LEU A 158 -18.71 -9.42 26.50
C LEU A 158 -19.23 -8.68 27.71
N MET A 159 -18.86 -7.40 27.89
CA MET A 159 -19.37 -6.57 28.98
C MET A 159 -20.90 -6.43 28.91
N GLN A 160 -21.47 -6.22 27.71
CA GLN A 160 -22.93 -6.18 27.52
C GLN A 160 -23.59 -7.51 27.83
N LEU A 161 -22.99 -8.61 27.41
CA LEU A 161 -23.49 -9.96 27.67
C LEU A 161 -23.55 -10.24 29.16
N PHE A 162 -22.48 -9.97 29.91
CA PHE A 162 -22.46 -10.17 31.37
C PHE A 162 -23.42 -9.26 32.13
N SER A 163 -23.55 -7.99 31.68
CA SER A 163 -24.56 -7.07 32.23
C SER A 163 -25.99 -7.60 32.04
N GLY A 164 -26.27 -8.18 30.85
CA GLY A 164 -27.59 -8.79 30.58
C GLY A 164 -27.89 -9.99 31.45
N ILE A 165 -26.93 -10.87 31.72
CA ILE A 165 -27.07 -12.03 32.58
C ILE A 165 -27.37 -11.61 34.04
N THR A 166 -26.65 -10.59 34.54
CA THR A 166 -26.84 -10.08 35.90
C THR A 166 -28.23 -9.47 36.09
N SER A 167 -28.79 -8.85 35.04
CA SER A 167 -30.12 -8.22 35.10
C SER A 167 -31.27 -9.21 34.95
N ALA A 168 -31.07 -10.29 34.22
CA ALA A 168 -32.17 -11.26 33.94
C ALA A 168 -32.36 -12.35 34.99
N ASN A 169 -31.44 -12.52 35.95
CA ASN A 169 -31.40 -13.58 36.95
C ASN A 169 -31.54 -15.02 36.36
N GLU A 170 -31.37 -15.19 35.05
CA GLU A 170 -31.42 -16.46 34.34
C GLU A 170 -30.05 -16.85 33.81
N PHE A 171 -29.54 -18.00 34.26
CA PHE A 171 -28.25 -18.50 33.79
C PHE A 171 -28.47 -19.59 32.74
N ASN A 172 -28.48 -19.17 31.44
CA ASN A 172 -28.60 -20.09 30.32
C ASN A 172 -27.27 -20.21 29.58
N VAL A 173 -26.61 -21.35 29.67
CA VAL A 173 -25.30 -21.63 29.04
C VAL A 173 -25.34 -21.47 27.51
N SER A 174 -26.45 -21.85 26.87
CA SER A 174 -26.61 -21.72 25.42
C SER A 174 -26.61 -20.25 24.95
N THR A 175 -27.31 -19.40 25.70
CA THR A 175 -27.37 -17.95 25.42
C THR A 175 -25.99 -17.31 25.59
N ILE A 176 -25.25 -17.71 26.62
CA ILE A 176 -23.88 -17.23 26.89
C ILE A 176 -22.94 -17.65 25.74
N ALA A 177 -22.98 -18.94 25.37
CA ALA A 177 -22.13 -19.47 24.29
C ALA A 177 -22.40 -18.78 22.96
N GLY A 178 -23.67 -18.57 22.60
CA GLY A 178 -24.05 -17.82 21.38
C GLY A 178 -23.61 -16.37 21.40
N GLY A 179 -23.71 -15.69 22.55
CA GLY A 179 -23.25 -14.33 22.72
C GLY A 179 -21.72 -14.20 22.57
N ILE A 180 -20.94 -15.10 23.16
CA ILE A 180 -19.48 -15.13 23.03
C ILE A 180 -19.09 -15.40 21.57
N TYR A 181 -19.69 -16.39 20.92
CA TYR A 181 -19.45 -16.71 19.52
C TYR A 181 -19.60 -15.48 18.60
N THR A 182 -20.70 -14.75 18.73
CA THR A 182 -20.98 -13.53 17.96
C THR A 182 -19.90 -12.46 18.16
N LYS A 183 -19.39 -12.31 19.38
CA LYS A 183 -18.35 -11.30 19.67
C LYS A 183 -16.97 -11.70 19.16
N LEU A 184 -16.64 -12.99 19.14
CA LEU A 184 -15.41 -13.49 18.54
C LEU A 184 -15.35 -13.22 17.03
N ILE A 185 -16.46 -13.23 16.32
CA ILE A 185 -16.55 -12.89 14.90
C ILE A 185 -16.01 -11.48 14.63
N THR A 186 -16.35 -10.50 15.46
CA THR A 186 -15.87 -9.13 15.32
C THR A 186 -14.34 -9.05 15.42
N SER A 187 -13.75 -9.80 16.34
CA SER A 187 -12.30 -9.86 16.50
C SER A 187 -11.61 -10.49 15.30
N ILE A 188 -12.11 -11.60 14.83
CA ILE A 188 -11.58 -12.30 13.65
C ILE A 188 -11.64 -11.38 12.43
N THR A 189 -12.75 -10.70 12.22
CA THR A 189 -12.92 -9.75 11.10
C THR A 189 -11.88 -8.62 11.19
N GLY A 190 -11.67 -8.03 12.35
CA GLY A 190 -10.66 -6.99 12.56
C GLY A 190 -9.24 -7.48 12.27
N LEU A 191 -8.90 -8.70 12.71
CA LEU A 191 -7.60 -9.33 12.44
C LEU A 191 -7.38 -9.60 10.95
N VAL A 192 -8.38 -10.13 10.25
CA VAL A 192 -8.30 -10.41 8.80
C VAL A 192 -8.11 -9.11 8.00
N ILE A 193 -8.88 -8.05 8.32
CA ILE A 193 -8.73 -6.74 7.69
C ILE A 193 -7.33 -6.17 7.95
N GLY A 194 -6.87 -6.22 9.19
CA GLY A 194 -5.55 -5.74 9.57
C GLY A 194 -4.41 -6.49 8.87
N LEU A 195 -4.51 -7.82 8.80
CA LEU A 195 -3.53 -8.66 8.11
C LEU A 195 -3.50 -8.36 6.61
N ALA A 196 -4.65 -8.27 5.95
CA ALA A 196 -4.73 -7.93 4.52
C ALA A 196 -4.12 -6.55 4.23
N ALA A 197 -4.44 -5.54 5.06
CA ALA A 197 -3.87 -4.21 4.94
C ALA A 197 -2.34 -4.20 5.18
N TYR A 198 -1.85 -4.99 6.13
CA TYR A 198 -0.41 -5.14 6.41
C TYR A 198 0.34 -5.75 5.22
N LEU A 199 -0.18 -6.84 4.65
CA LEU A 199 0.43 -7.47 3.48
C LEU A 199 0.44 -6.53 2.28
N GLY A 200 -0.66 -5.80 2.05
CA GLY A 200 -0.75 -4.77 1.01
C GLY A 200 0.26 -3.64 1.22
N TYR A 201 0.36 -3.12 2.44
CA TYR A 201 1.35 -2.10 2.80
C TYR A 201 2.78 -2.57 2.55
N SER A 202 3.14 -3.75 3.04
CA SER A 202 4.48 -4.34 2.89
C SER A 202 4.85 -4.56 1.42
N TYR A 203 3.90 -5.04 0.61
CA TYR A 203 4.08 -5.21 -0.82
C TYR A 203 4.36 -3.87 -1.53
N LEU A 204 3.56 -2.84 -1.26
CA LEU A 204 3.72 -1.52 -1.88
C LEU A 204 5.04 -0.88 -1.46
N ASN A 205 5.43 -0.98 -0.19
CA ASN A 205 6.71 -0.49 0.30
C ASN A 205 7.88 -1.12 -0.47
N THR A 206 7.87 -2.44 -0.63
CA THR A 206 8.89 -3.14 -1.42
C THR A 206 8.95 -2.66 -2.89
N GLN A 207 7.82 -2.30 -3.50
CA GLN A 207 7.82 -1.77 -4.86
C GLN A 207 8.37 -0.32 -4.91
N ILE A 208 8.11 0.47 -3.88
CA ILE A 208 8.68 1.82 -3.73
C ILE A 208 10.20 1.73 -3.59
N ASP A 209 10.70 0.84 -2.72
CA ASP A 209 12.13 0.62 -2.52
C ASP A 209 12.83 0.24 -3.84
N LYS A 210 12.24 -0.67 -4.61
CA LYS A 210 12.76 -1.03 -5.95
C LYS A 210 12.80 0.17 -6.90
N THR A 211 11.81 1.04 -6.84
CA THR A 211 11.77 2.24 -7.69
C THR A 211 12.81 3.26 -7.23
N SER A 212 13.03 3.41 -5.92
CA SER A 212 14.11 4.21 -5.34
C SER A 212 15.47 3.78 -5.84
N HIS A 213 15.79 2.48 -5.74
CA HIS A 213 17.06 1.97 -6.25
C HIS A 213 17.27 2.20 -7.75
N LYS A 214 16.21 2.14 -8.56
CA LYS A 214 16.30 2.49 -9.99
C LYS A 214 16.59 3.98 -10.18
N MET A 215 16.01 4.85 -9.35
CA MET A 215 16.26 6.29 -9.39
C MET A 215 17.70 6.61 -9.00
N GLU A 216 18.22 5.98 -7.95
CA GLU A 216 19.61 6.13 -7.49
C GLU A 216 20.61 5.64 -8.52
N ALA A 217 20.37 4.45 -9.10
CA ALA A 217 21.23 3.89 -10.16
C ALA A 217 21.28 4.82 -11.38
N ALA A 218 20.12 5.29 -11.87
CA ALA A 218 20.08 6.21 -13.01
C ALA A 218 20.73 7.57 -12.70
N SER A 219 20.65 8.05 -11.46
CA SER A 219 21.33 9.26 -11.02
C SER A 219 22.86 9.09 -11.05
N SER A 220 23.36 7.97 -10.54
CA SER A 220 24.79 7.63 -10.58
C SER A 220 25.28 7.49 -12.03
N ASP A 221 24.59 6.71 -12.85
CA ASP A 221 24.92 6.54 -14.28
C ASP A 221 25.01 7.87 -15.02
N PHE A 222 24.09 8.81 -14.70
CA PHE A 222 24.08 10.13 -15.33
C PHE A 222 25.30 10.96 -14.91
N LEU A 223 25.69 10.91 -13.64
CA LEU A 223 26.88 11.63 -13.14
C LEU A 223 28.16 11.05 -13.75
N ASP A 224 28.23 9.73 -13.93
CA ASP A 224 29.36 9.07 -14.59
C ASP A 224 29.47 9.51 -16.07
N ILE A 225 28.36 9.57 -16.79
CA ILE A 225 28.32 10.08 -18.17
C ILE A 225 28.89 11.51 -18.29
N LEU A 226 28.60 12.38 -17.29
CA LEU A 226 29.10 13.75 -17.28
C LEU A 226 30.60 13.85 -16.95
N GLN A 227 31.16 12.83 -16.29
CA GLN A 227 32.59 12.78 -15.95
C GLN A 227 33.44 12.04 -17.01
N GLU A 228 32.81 11.32 -17.93
CA GLU A 228 33.54 10.71 -19.06
C GLU A 228 34.21 11.80 -19.90
N PRO A 229 35.52 11.67 -20.18
CA PRO A 229 36.22 12.62 -21.03
C PRO A 229 35.59 12.59 -22.43
N THR A 230 35.00 13.71 -22.85
CA THR A 230 34.55 13.91 -24.23
C THR A 230 35.72 13.79 -25.18
N ARG A 231 35.69 12.80 -26.06
CA ARG A 231 36.67 12.62 -27.15
C ARG A 231 36.47 13.69 -28.22
#